data_9d084cc3f8898304c80c5c156aacedfb
#
_entry.id   9d084cc3f8898304c80c5c156aacedfb
#
_cell.length_a   1.000
_cell.length_b   1.000
_cell.length_c   1.000
_cell.angle_alpha   90.00
_cell.angle_beta   90.00
_cell.angle_gamma   90.00
#
_symmetry.space_group_name_H-M   'P 1'
#
loop_
_entity.id
_entity.type
_entity.pdbx_description
1 polymer ?
#
loop_
_entity_poly.entity_id
_entity_poly.type
_entity_poly.pdbx_seq_one_letter_code
_entity_poly.pdbx_strand_id
1 'polypeptide(L)'
;MAGWISPCVATAGLFLTITAKAQVAMSNGTYSQNFDSLASSGSSNPWTDNTTLPGWYAAKGSAGATTYIAGAGTGSTGSIYSFGTNGVNPASDRALGSVASSGNTYAYGVRFINDTEFAQTNITVSYTGEQWRNANPVINTLAFSYQIA
;
A
#
# COMPACT_ATOMS: atom_id res chain seq x y z
N MET A 1 12.75 -69.42 4.02
CA MET A 1 11.77 -68.32 4.21
C MET A 1 12.39 -67.06 3.64
N ALA A 2 11.96 -66.63 2.43
CA ALA A 2 12.47 -65.43 1.80
C ALA A 2 11.47 -64.29 2.08
N GLY A 3 11.91 -63.28 2.85
CA GLY A 3 11.11 -62.08 3.14
C GLY A 3 11.19 -61.10 1.98
N TRP A 4 10.05 -60.73 1.44
CA TRP A 4 9.91 -59.68 0.45
C TRP A 4 9.86 -58.31 1.12
N ILE A 5 10.82 -57.47 0.83
CA ILE A 5 10.79 -56.06 1.25
C ILE A 5 10.20 -55.25 0.12
N SER A 6 9.00 -54.71 0.37
CA SER A 6 8.35 -53.79 -0.62
C SER A 6 8.97 -52.42 -0.52
N PRO A 7 9.42 -51.77 -1.60
CA PRO A 7 9.91 -50.39 -1.54
C PRO A 7 8.74 -49.42 -1.37
N CYS A 8 8.82 -48.60 -0.33
CA CYS A 8 7.91 -47.48 -0.12
C CYS A 8 8.31 -46.37 -1.08
N VAL A 9 7.52 -46.12 -2.12
CA VAL A 9 7.68 -44.98 -3.03
C VAL A 9 7.13 -43.73 -2.34
N ALA A 10 8.01 -42.88 -1.84
CA ALA A 10 7.63 -41.55 -1.36
C ALA A 10 7.39 -40.63 -2.55
N THR A 11 6.15 -40.30 -2.83
CA THR A 11 5.79 -39.29 -3.82
C THR A 11 6.03 -37.90 -3.23
N ALA A 12 7.12 -37.24 -3.61
CA ALA A 12 7.36 -35.83 -3.25
C ALA A 12 6.38 -34.97 -4.04
N GLY A 13 5.34 -34.49 -3.39
CA GLY A 13 4.44 -33.49 -3.96
C GLY A 13 5.15 -32.14 -4.10
N LEU A 14 5.32 -31.66 -5.33
CA LEU A 14 5.82 -30.32 -5.61
C LEU A 14 4.71 -29.31 -5.24
N PHE A 15 4.79 -28.69 -4.07
CA PHE A 15 3.93 -27.56 -3.72
C PHE A 15 4.40 -26.34 -4.49
N LEU A 16 3.71 -26.00 -5.57
CA LEU A 16 3.88 -24.73 -6.24
C LEU A 16 3.26 -23.64 -5.35
N THR A 17 4.06 -22.92 -4.58
CA THR A 17 3.60 -21.75 -3.85
C THR A 17 3.34 -20.63 -4.87
N ILE A 18 2.11 -20.49 -5.30
CA ILE A 18 1.68 -19.29 -6.04
C ILE A 18 1.66 -18.15 -5.01
N THR A 19 2.67 -17.29 -5.04
CA THR A 19 2.60 -16.02 -4.33
C THR A 19 1.55 -15.16 -5.03
N ALA A 20 0.30 -15.29 -4.60
CA ALA A 20 -0.73 -14.34 -4.99
C ALA A 20 -0.25 -12.95 -4.53
N LYS A 21 -0.03 -12.03 -5.46
CA LYS A 21 0.15 -10.62 -5.11
C LYS A 21 -1.16 -10.19 -4.47
N ALA A 22 -1.17 -9.95 -3.17
CA ALA A 22 -2.38 -9.57 -2.48
C ALA A 22 -2.90 -8.27 -3.12
N GLN A 23 -4.08 -8.34 -3.65
CA GLN A 23 -4.88 -7.26 -4.19
C GLN A 23 -6.16 -7.25 -3.36
N VAL A 24 -6.83 -6.13 -3.31
CA VAL A 24 -8.11 -6.09 -2.61
C VAL A 24 -9.15 -6.80 -3.48
N ALA A 25 -9.74 -7.85 -2.95
CA ALA A 25 -10.75 -8.64 -3.63
C ALA A 25 -12.08 -7.87 -3.70
N MET A 26 -12.68 -7.77 -4.89
CA MET A 26 -13.98 -7.10 -5.07
C MET A 26 -15.15 -7.95 -4.54
N SER A 27 -14.98 -9.26 -4.42
CA SER A 27 -15.97 -10.16 -3.81
C SER A 27 -16.33 -9.77 -2.37
N ASN A 28 -15.45 -9.03 -1.67
CA ASN A 28 -15.73 -8.49 -0.33
C ASN A 28 -16.80 -7.37 -0.32
N GLY A 29 -17.17 -6.83 -1.48
CA GLY A 29 -18.20 -5.80 -1.66
C GLY A 29 -17.77 -4.40 -1.24
N THR A 30 -17.12 -4.23 -0.09
CA THR A 30 -16.62 -2.94 0.41
C THR A 30 -15.20 -3.06 0.92
N TYR A 31 -14.43 -1.98 0.75
CA TYR A 31 -13.09 -1.84 1.28
C TYR A 31 -12.94 -0.46 1.94
N SER A 32 -12.32 -0.40 3.09
CA SER A 32 -11.96 0.86 3.74
C SER A 32 -10.54 0.82 4.26
N GLN A 33 -9.86 1.96 4.26
CA GLN A 33 -8.52 2.15 4.76
C GLN A 33 -8.41 3.50 5.46
N ASN A 34 -8.05 3.50 6.73
CA ASN A 34 -7.85 4.70 7.55
C ASN A 34 -6.35 5.05 7.75
N PHE A 35 -5.44 4.23 7.25
CA PHE A 35 -3.99 4.39 7.36
C PHE A 35 -3.40 4.36 8.78
N ASP A 36 -4.17 4.10 9.81
CA ASP A 36 -3.73 4.12 11.22
C ASP A 36 -2.72 3.02 11.56
N SER A 37 -2.55 2.03 10.70
CA SER A 37 -1.49 1.03 10.81
C SER A 37 -0.09 1.53 10.40
N LEU A 38 0.00 2.72 9.78
CA LEU A 38 1.29 3.33 9.45
C LEU A 38 1.98 3.89 10.70
N ALA A 39 3.31 3.94 10.66
CA ALA A 39 4.10 4.47 11.77
C ALA A 39 3.73 5.92 12.12
N SER A 40 3.70 6.23 13.40
CA SER A 40 3.45 7.57 13.95
C SER A 40 4.74 8.35 14.26
N SER A 41 5.92 7.75 14.05
CA SER A 41 7.23 8.35 14.25
C SER A 41 8.26 7.78 13.29
N GLY A 42 9.42 8.44 13.17
CA GLY A 42 10.52 8.00 12.33
C GLY A 42 10.57 8.66 10.96
N SER A 43 11.79 8.89 10.48
CA SER A 43 12.09 9.54 9.19
C SER A 43 12.44 8.57 8.06
N SER A 44 12.48 7.27 8.32
CA SER A 44 12.83 6.23 7.34
C SER A 44 12.13 4.92 7.70
N ASN A 45 10.80 4.95 7.76
CA ASN A 45 10.02 3.74 7.97
C ASN A 45 10.03 2.91 6.69
N PRO A 46 10.21 1.59 6.75
CA PRO A 46 10.25 0.77 5.55
C PRO A 46 8.89 0.74 4.86
N TRP A 47 8.90 0.90 3.53
CA TRP A 47 7.76 0.66 2.66
C TRP A 47 8.03 -0.55 1.79
N THR A 48 7.15 -1.48 1.82
CA THR A 48 7.11 -2.63 0.90
C THR A 48 5.71 -2.69 0.31
N ASP A 49 5.63 -2.56 -1.01
CA ASP A 49 4.38 -2.63 -1.75
C ASP A 49 3.59 -3.87 -1.35
N ASN A 50 2.29 -3.70 -1.17
CA ASN A 50 1.37 -4.76 -0.85
C ASN A 50 1.64 -5.48 0.50
N THR A 51 2.58 -5.01 1.29
CA THR A 51 2.95 -5.59 2.60
C THR A 51 2.76 -4.57 3.71
N THR A 52 3.29 -3.35 3.54
CA THR A 52 3.12 -2.26 4.51
C THR A 52 1.63 -1.94 4.71
N LEU A 53 0.91 -1.86 3.61
CA LEU A 53 -0.55 -1.81 3.56
C LEU A 53 -1.03 -2.82 2.51
N PRO A 54 -1.80 -3.85 2.88
CA PRO A 54 -2.29 -4.84 1.93
C PRO A 54 -3.04 -4.21 0.75
N GLY A 55 -2.65 -4.56 -0.46
CA GLY A 55 -3.21 -4.01 -1.69
C GLY A 55 -2.66 -2.65 -2.12
N TRP A 56 -1.85 -1.96 -1.31
CA TRP A 56 -1.31 -0.63 -1.60
C TRP A 56 0.10 -0.67 -2.17
N TYR A 57 0.35 0.27 -3.06
CA TYR A 57 1.60 0.45 -3.80
C TYR A 57 1.99 1.93 -3.77
N ALA A 58 3.29 2.22 -3.70
CA ALA A 58 3.79 3.59 -3.73
C ALA A 58 5.02 3.72 -4.63
N ALA A 59 5.16 4.88 -5.25
CA ALA A 59 6.28 5.19 -6.15
C ALA A 59 6.85 6.57 -5.87
N LYS A 60 8.14 6.72 -6.13
CA LYS A 60 8.88 7.96 -6.19
C LYS A 60 9.53 8.07 -7.57
N GLY A 61 9.03 8.96 -8.41
CA GLY A 61 9.39 9.01 -9.82
C GLY A 61 8.98 7.71 -10.53
N SER A 62 9.92 7.12 -11.27
CA SER A 62 9.74 5.84 -11.98
C SER A 62 10.08 4.60 -11.12
N ALA A 63 10.57 4.78 -9.90
CA ALA A 63 10.94 3.70 -8.99
C ALA A 63 9.87 3.45 -7.93
N GLY A 64 9.80 2.21 -7.42
CA GLY A 64 9.01 1.92 -6.22
C GLY A 64 9.54 2.69 -4.99
N ALA A 65 8.65 3.14 -4.13
CA ALA A 65 9.05 3.68 -2.84
C ALA A 65 9.59 2.56 -1.94
N THR A 66 10.65 2.84 -1.20
CA THR A 66 11.23 1.88 -0.24
C THR A 66 11.10 2.35 1.20
N THR A 67 10.78 3.62 1.40
CA THR A 67 10.60 4.22 2.72
C THR A 67 9.53 5.31 2.70
N TYR A 68 8.99 5.61 3.88
CA TYR A 68 8.12 6.75 4.14
C TYR A 68 8.50 7.44 5.45
N ILE A 69 8.07 8.68 5.61
CA ILE A 69 8.30 9.50 6.80
C ILE A 69 6.99 9.62 7.60
N ALA A 70 7.06 9.47 8.91
CA ALA A 70 5.96 9.87 9.78
C ALA A 70 6.13 11.35 10.16
N GLY A 71 5.07 12.15 10.01
CA GLY A 71 5.18 13.60 10.28
C GLY A 71 3.85 14.29 10.47
N ALA A 72 3.89 15.41 11.18
CA ALA A 72 2.73 16.28 11.47
C ALA A 72 2.64 17.49 10.51
N GLY A 73 3.20 17.39 9.29
CA GLY A 73 3.16 18.47 8.31
C GLY A 73 4.24 19.55 8.45
N THR A 74 5.13 19.48 9.43
CA THR A 74 6.19 20.48 9.63
C THR A 74 7.44 20.22 8.76
N GLY A 75 7.67 18.96 8.36
CA GLY A 75 8.80 18.57 7.54
C GLY A 75 8.69 19.08 6.09
N SER A 76 9.84 19.38 5.46
CA SER A 76 9.94 19.82 4.06
C SER A 76 10.63 18.83 3.13
N THR A 77 11.08 17.69 3.65
CA THR A 77 11.74 16.65 2.85
C THR A 77 10.75 16.03 1.89
N GLY A 78 11.08 15.99 0.61
CA GLY A 78 10.25 15.30 -0.40
C GLY A 78 10.24 13.80 -0.17
N SER A 79 9.07 13.25 0.11
CA SER A 79 8.88 11.82 0.38
C SER A 79 7.39 11.45 0.36
N ILE A 80 7.12 10.14 0.45
CA ILE A 80 5.83 9.62 0.90
C ILE A 80 5.76 9.81 2.42
N TYR A 81 4.58 10.13 2.92
CA TYR A 81 4.35 10.43 4.34
C TYR A 81 3.16 9.65 4.91
N SER A 82 3.30 9.27 6.15
CA SER A 82 2.21 9.02 7.07
C SER A 82 2.00 10.30 7.89
N PHE A 83 1.01 11.11 7.51
CA PHE A 83 0.67 12.33 8.25
C PHE A 83 -0.22 12.03 9.44
N GLY A 84 -0.10 12.82 10.50
CA GLY A 84 -0.85 12.71 11.74
C GLY A 84 -0.03 13.23 12.93
N THR A 85 -0.58 13.18 14.13
CA THR A 85 0.15 13.56 15.34
C THR A 85 1.32 12.60 15.58
N ASN A 86 2.53 13.14 15.77
CA ASN A 86 3.73 12.35 15.99
C ASN A 86 3.72 11.67 17.36
N GLY A 87 4.21 10.43 17.39
CA GLY A 87 4.44 9.70 18.64
C GLY A 87 3.19 9.17 19.32
N VAL A 88 2.01 9.30 18.72
CA VAL A 88 0.78 8.68 19.24
C VAL A 88 0.85 7.17 19.03
N ASN A 89 0.65 6.38 20.10
CA ASN A 89 0.67 4.93 20.05
C ASN A 89 -0.48 4.33 20.88
N PRO A 90 -1.43 3.58 20.30
CA PRO A 90 -1.50 3.28 18.87
C PRO A 90 -1.70 4.54 18.04
N ALA A 91 -1.21 4.52 16.79
CA ALA A 91 -1.45 5.61 15.85
C ALA A 91 -2.96 5.74 15.57
N SER A 92 -3.41 6.96 15.42
CA SER A 92 -4.79 7.28 15.09
C SER A 92 -4.83 8.50 14.17
N ASP A 93 -5.86 8.61 13.37
CA ASP A 93 -6.06 9.73 12.46
C ASP A 93 -4.83 9.97 11.55
N ARG A 94 -4.37 8.89 10.88
CA ARG A 94 -3.24 8.95 9.95
C ARG A 94 -3.75 9.09 8.52
N ALA A 95 -3.04 9.89 7.74
CA ALA A 95 -3.27 10.03 6.30
C ALA A 95 -2.02 9.61 5.51
N LEU A 96 -2.21 8.84 4.45
CA LEU A 96 -1.16 8.57 3.47
C LEU A 96 -1.07 9.76 2.50
N GLY A 97 0.11 10.32 2.36
CA GLY A 97 0.31 11.50 1.53
C GLY A 97 1.74 11.66 1.05
N SER A 98 2.07 12.85 0.54
CA SER A 98 3.42 13.17 0.12
C SER A 98 3.75 14.65 0.29
N VAL A 99 5.03 14.96 0.44
CA VAL A 99 5.57 16.30 0.26
C VAL A 99 6.32 16.33 -1.06
N ALA A 100 5.91 17.22 -1.97
CA ALA A 100 6.60 17.43 -3.24
C ALA A 100 8.02 17.97 -3.00
N SER A 101 8.96 17.54 -3.83
CA SER A 101 10.30 18.13 -3.92
C SER A 101 10.69 18.29 -5.37
N SER A 102 11.60 19.22 -5.69
CA SER A 102 12.02 19.46 -7.06
C SER A 102 12.51 18.17 -7.73
N GLY A 103 11.96 17.85 -8.90
CA GLY A 103 12.34 16.71 -9.72
C GLY A 103 11.77 15.35 -9.30
N ASN A 104 10.95 15.27 -8.26
CA ASN A 104 10.29 14.02 -7.89
C ASN A 104 8.76 14.15 -7.92
N THR A 105 8.14 13.17 -8.54
CA THR A 105 6.70 12.91 -8.43
C THR A 105 6.47 11.76 -7.47
N TYR A 106 5.36 11.78 -6.78
CA TYR A 106 4.97 10.71 -5.87
C TYR A 106 3.60 10.18 -6.29
N ALA A 107 3.45 8.87 -6.27
CA ALA A 107 2.17 8.22 -6.51
C ALA A 107 1.95 7.14 -5.45
N TYR A 108 0.73 6.97 -5.04
CA TYR A 108 0.31 5.88 -4.15
C TYR A 108 -1.11 5.50 -4.51
N GLY A 109 -1.40 4.22 -4.41
CA GLY A 109 -2.71 3.71 -4.81
C GLY A 109 -2.94 2.29 -4.38
N VAL A 110 -4.19 1.88 -4.44
CA VAL A 110 -4.64 0.54 -4.12
C VAL A 110 -4.98 -0.22 -5.41
N ARG A 111 -4.68 -1.51 -5.44
CA ARG A 111 -5.10 -2.42 -6.52
C ARG A 111 -6.27 -3.26 -6.07
N PHE A 112 -7.31 -3.26 -6.89
CA PHE A 112 -8.43 -4.17 -6.76
C PHE A 112 -8.32 -5.29 -7.79
N ILE A 113 -8.81 -6.46 -7.45
CA ILE A 113 -9.00 -7.57 -8.36
C ILE A 113 -10.48 -7.93 -8.41
N ASN A 114 -11.01 -8.04 -9.62
CA ASN A 114 -12.32 -8.65 -9.79
C ASN A 114 -12.16 -10.19 -9.75
N ASP A 115 -12.40 -10.72 -8.58
CA ASP A 115 -12.43 -12.14 -8.26
C ASP A 115 -13.86 -12.72 -8.24
N THR A 116 -14.81 -11.93 -8.73
CA THR A 116 -16.19 -12.39 -8.94
C THR A 116 -16.36 -13.03 -10.32
N GLU A 117 -17.39 -13.83 -10.49
CA GLU A 117 -17.72 -14.46 -11.78
C GLU A 117 -18.36 -13.47 -12.78
N PHE A 118 -18.60 -12.23 -12.37
CA PHE A 118 -19.35 -11.23 -13.15
C PHE A 118 -18.50 -9.99 -13.45
N ALA A 119 -18.76 -9.38 -14.61
CA ALA A 119 -18.18 -8.08 -14.93
C ALA A 119 -18.69 -7.01 -13.95
N GLN A 120 -17.75 -6.26 -13.35
CA GLN A 120 -18.08 -5.11 -12.51
C GLN A 120 -18.22 -3.89 -13.40
N THR A 121 -19.40 -3.29 -13.43
CA THR A 121 -19.71 -2.13 -14.28
C THR A 121 -19.52 -0.79 -13.57
N ASN A 122 -19.54 -0.79 -12.23
CA ASN A 122 -19.42 0.41 -11.42
C ASN A 122 -18.56 0.16 -10.18
N ILE A 123 -17.66 1.09 -9.90
CA ILE A 123 -16.90 1.16 -8.65
C ILE A 123 -17.12 2.56 -8.07
N THR A 124 -17.60 2.63 -6.84
CA THR A 124 -17.74 3.89 -6.12
C THR A 124 -16.52 4.09 -5.24
N VAL A 125 -15.82 5.22 -5.41
CA VAL A 125 -14.67 5.61 -4.60
C VAL A 125 -15.03 6.86 -3.80
N SER A 126 -14.82 6.81 -2.49
CA SER A 126 -14.99 7.95 -1.59
C SER A 126 -13.73 8.09 -0.75
N TYR A 127 -13.22 9.30 -0.61
CA TYR A 127 -12.04 9.58 0.22
C TYR A 127 -12.10 11.00 0.78
N THR A 128 -11.42 11.22 1.90
CA THR A 128 -11.19 12.54 2.48
C THR A 128 -9.81 13.03 2.05
N GLY A 129 -9.74 14.19 1.43
CA GLY A 129 -8.49 14.88 1.13
C GLY A 129 -8.09 15.79 2.29
N GLU A 130 -6.85 15.66 2.77
CA GLU A 130 -6.33 16.43 3.88
C GLU A 130 -5.10 17.24 3.47
N GLN A 131 -5.00 18.47 3.96
CA GLN A 131 -3.84 19.33 3.76
C GLN A 131 -3.08 19.49 5.08
N TRP A 132 -1.97 18.75 5.22
CA TRP A 132 -1.12 18.77 6.41
C TRP A 132 -0.02 19.84 6.40
N ARG A 133 0.22 20.46 5.25
CA ARG A 133 1.25 21.49 5.09
C ARG A 133 0.79 22.59 4.14
N ASN A 134 0.97 23.82 4.56
CA ASN A 134 0.81 25.03 3.72
C ASN A 134 1.95 26.00 4.04
N ALA A 135 3.13 25.75 3.48
CA ALA A 135 4.33 26.52 3.79
C ALA A 135 4.80 27.45 2.67
N ASN A 136 4.15 27.42 1.51
CA ASN A 136 4.52 28.23 0.35
C ASN A 136 3.24 28.54 -0.46
N PRO A 137 3.08 29.73 -1.04
CA PRO A 137 1.93 30.09 -1.87
C PRO A 137 1.83 29.33 -3.20
N VAL A 138 2.76 28.42 -3.50
CA VAL A 138 2.68 27.58 -4.69
C VAL A 138 1.57 26.55 -4.55
N ILE A 139 0.69 26.53 -5.54
CA ILE A 139 -0.39 25.54 -5.62
C ILE A 139 0.21 24.16 -5.89
N ASN A 140 -0.09 23.20 -5.03
CA ASN A 140 0.20 21.80 -5.25
C ASN A 140 -1.09 21.06 -5.58
N THR A 141 -1.03 20.12 -6.53
CA THR A 141 -2.17 19.32 -6.95
C THR A 141 -1.94 17.86 -6.61
N LEU A 142 -2.92 17.25 -5.95
CA LEU A 142 -3.03 15.80 -5.86
C LEU A 142 -4.07 15.36 -6.90
N ALA A 143 -3.61 14.68 -7.95
CA ALA A 143 -4.47 14.18 -9.01
C ALA A 143 -4.97 12.77 -8.66
N PHE A 144 -6.27 12.54 -8.78
CA PHE A 144 -6.84 11.19 -8.77
C PHE A 144 -6.82 10.61 -10.19
N SER A 145 -6.39 9.37 -10.31
CA SER A 145 -6.43 8.63 -11.58
C SER A 145 -6.73 7.15 -11.34
N TYR A 146 -7.20 6.46 -12.37
CA TYR A 146 -7.40 5.01 -12.33
C TYR A 146 -6.88 4.39 -13.63
N GLN A 147 -6.58 3.10 -13.55
CA GLN A 147 -6.20 2.28 -14.70
C GLN A 147 -6.91 0.94 -14.60
N ILE A 148 -7.39 0.44 -15.72
CA ILE A 148 -7.92 -0.92 -15.88
C ILE A 148 -6.86 -1.74 -16.65
N ALA A 149 -6.50 -2.90 -16.13
CA ALA A 149 -5.51 -3.81 -16.68
C ALA A 149 -6.11 -5.20 -16.91
#